data_5cfda64573f35eb5fe829fd28bb70bb7
#
_entry.id   5cfda64573f35eb5fe829fd28bb70bb7
#
_cell.length_a   1.000
_cell.length_b   1.000
_cell.length_c   1.000
_cell.angle_alpha   90.00
_cell.angle_beta   90.00
_cell.angle_gamma   90.00
#
_symmetry.space_group_name_H-M   'P 1'
#
loop_
_entity.id
_entity.type
_entity.pdbx_description
1 polymer ?
#
loop_
_entity_poly.entity_id
_entity_poly.type
_entity_poly.pdbx_seq_one_letter_code
_entity_poly.pdbx_strand_id
1 'polypeptide(L)'
;EEDPFAQAHPLWAVQIGAGRIALDAPWRLPRRDVTIAVYDNGEGLASPAAQELQALGYTRVHLLDGGLAAWRDAGGELFRDVNVPSKSFGELVEHERHTPSLAAEEVKALLDAKADVVVLDARRFDEYATMSIPGGTSVPGAELALRVRDLAPDPNTRVIVNCAGRTRSIIGTQSLVNAGIPNPVAALRNGTIGWLLAG
;
A
#
# COMPACT_ATOMS: atom_id res chain seq x y z
N GLU A 1 -15.27 0.27 13.69
CA GLU A 1 -14.75 -1.11 13.52
C GLU A 1 -14.07 -1.25 12.16
N GLU A 2 -13.29 -2.32 11.95
CA GLU A 2 -12.45 -2.46 10.75
C GLU A 2 -13.29 -2.70 9.48
N ASP A 3 -14.30 -3.56 9.55
CA ASP A 3 -15.12 -3.89 8.39
C ASP A 3 -15.94 -2.68 7.89
N PRO A 4 -16.68 -1.94 8.71
CA PRO A 4 -17.33 -0.70 8.26
C PRO A 4 -16.35 0.32 7.69
N PHE A 5 -15.17 0.46 8.27
CA PHE A 5 -14.12 1.34 7.76
C PHE A 5 -13.66 0.91 6.36
N ALA A 6 -13.40 -0.39 6.16
CA ALA A 6 -12.98 -0.91 4.86
C ALA A 6 -14.06 -0.76 3.77
N GLN A 7 -15.35 -0.68 4.15
CA GLN A 7 -16.43 -0.45 3.20
C GLN A 7 -16.50 1.00 2.71
N ALA A 8 -16.23 1.99 3.59
CA ALA A 8 -16.22 3.40 3.20
C ALA A 8 -15.48 4.26 4.24
N HIS A 9 -14.53 5.06 3.80
CA HIS A 9 -13.83 6.05 4.64
C HIS A 9 -13.25 7.21 3.82
N PRO A 10 -13.00 8.40 4.42
CA PRO A 10 -12.20 9.45 3.80
C PRO A 10 -10.74 9.00 3.58
N LEU A 11 -10.06 9.53 2.56
CA LEU A 11 -8.73 9.10 2.13
C LEU A 11 -7.70 8.98 3.27
N TRP A 12 -7.67 9.96 4.17
CA TRP A 12 -6.68 10.04 5.26
C TRP A 12 -7.18 9.51 6.60
N ALA A 13 -8.37 8.92 6.62
CA ALA A 13 -8.90 8.36 7.85
C ALA A 13 -8.08 7.15 8.31
N VAL A 14 -7.99 7.00 9.62
CA VAL A 14 -7.29 5.88 10.27
C VAL A 14 -8.27 5.17 11.19
N GLN A 15 -8.38 3.87 11.06
CA GLN A 15 -9.21 3.04 11.93
C GLN A 15 -8.48 2.74 13.24
N ILE A 16 -9.17 2.98 14.36
CA ILE A 16 -8.80 2.48 15.68
C ILE A 16 -10.06 1.83 16.28
N GLY A 17 -10.00 0.53 16.59
CA GLY A 17 -11.12 -0.16 17.21
C GLY A 17 -11.48 0.45 18.57
N ALA A 18 -12.78 0.61 18.86
CA ALA A 18 -13.24 1.29 20.08
C ALA A 18 -12.62 0.71 21.35
N GLY A 19 -12.51 -0.60 21.48
CA GLY A 19 -11.88 -1.25 22.64
C GLY A 19 -10.34 -1.17 22.68
N ARG A 20 -9.71 -0.48 21.74
CA ARG A 20 -8.24 -0.36 21.64
C ARG A 20 -7.72 1.06 21.72
N ILE A 21 -8.59 2.04 21.89
CA ILE A 21 -8.21 3.47 21.88
C ILE A 21 -7.13 3.76 22.91
N ALA A 22 -7.29 3.29 24.15
CA ALA A 22 -6.32 3.51 25.21
C ALA A 22 -4.92 2.92 24.91
N LEU A 23 -4.87 1.82 24.16
CA LEU A 23 -3.63 1.13 23.80
C LEU A 23 -3.00 1.73 22.54
N ASP A 24 -3.80 1.97 21.50
CA ASP A 24 -3.30 2.30 20.19
C ASP A 24 -3.11 3.81 19.96
N ALA A 25 -3.97 4.65 20.56
CA ALA A 25 -3.90 6.09 20.33
C ALA A 25 -2.57 6.72 20.80
N PRO A 26 -2.01 6.41 22.00
CA PRO A 26 -0.71 6.97 22.41
C PRO A 26 0.45 6.65 21.48
N TRP A 27 0.38 5.55 20.79
CA TRP A 27 1.37 5.04 19.89
C TRP A 27 1.24 5.63 18.48
N ARG A 28 0.00 5.66 17.95
CA ARG A 28 -0.29 6.16 16.60
C ARG A 28 -0.35 7.68 16.53
N LEU A 29 -0.72 8.33 17.64
CA LEU A 29 -0.87 9.77 17.80
C LEU A 29 -0.04 10.26 19.00
N PRO A 30 1.30 10.25 18.90
CA PRO A 30 2.17 10.56 20.05
C PRO A 30 2.05 12.01 20.52
N ARG A 31 1.67 12.94 19.64
CA ARG A 31 1.40 14.34 20.02
C ARG A 31 -0.04 14.51 20.46
N ARG A 32 -0.25 15.11 21.64
CA ARG A 32 -1.57 15.31 22.25
C ARG A 32 -2.31 16.55 21.74
N ASP A 33 -1.63 17.42 21.03
CA ASP A 33 -2.12 18.69 20.50
C ASP A 33 -2.57 18.62 19.04
N VAL A 34 -2.56 17.45 18.42
CA VAL A 34 -3.06 17.27 17.06
C VAL A 34 -4.58 17.43 17.03
N THR A 35 -5.10 17.99 15.95
CA THR A 35 -6.54 18.04 15.72
C THR A 35 -7.03 16.67 15.27
N ILE A 36 -8.00 16.13 15.99
CA ILE A 36 -8.59 14.82 15.72
C ILE A 36 -10.07 15.03 15.40
N ALA A 37 -10.50 14.61 14.21
CA ALA A 37 -11.92 14.48 13.87
C ALA A 37 -12.30 13.00 14.04
N VAL A 38 -13.23 12.72 14.95
CA VAL A 38 -13.75 11.37 15.21
C VAL A 38 -15.08 11.20 14.53
N TYR A 39 -15.25 10.11 13.81
CA TYR A 39 -16.51 9.76 13.17
C TYR A 39 -16.79 8.26 13.28
N ASP A 40 -18.04 7.91 13.03
CA ASP A 40 -18.49 6.54 12.79
C ASP A 40 -19.46 6.52 11.58
N ASN A 41 -19.96 5.36 11.26
CA ASN A 41 -20.95 5.18 10.19
C ASN A 41 -22.37 4.93 10.75
N GLY A 42 -22.70 5.55 11.89
CA GLY A 42 -23.99 5.42 12.57
C GLY A 42 -24.04 4.35 13.66
N GLU A 43 -22.86 3.78 14.02
CA GLU A 43 -22.80 2.77 15.08
C GLU A 43 -22.90 3.36 16.50
N GLY A 44 -22.79 4.67 16.65
CA GLY A 44 -22.82 5.36 17.93
C GLY A 44 -21.49 5.27 18.72
N LEU A 45 -20.40 4.93 18.05
CA LEU A 45 -19.09 4.73 18.66
C LEU A 45 -18.24 6.00 18.72
N ALA A 46 -18.56 7.01 17.90
CA ALA A 46 -17.74 8.22 17.80
C ALA A 46 -17.72 9.04 19.08
N SER A 47 -18.87 9.21 19.75
CA SER A 47 -18.94 10.01 20.98
C SER A 47 -18.19 9.39 22.16
N PRO A 48 -18.36 8.10 22.48
CA PRO A 48 -17.51 7.44 23.49
C PRO A 48 -16.02 7.47 23.15
N ALA A 49 -15.67 7.26 21.89
CA ALA A 49 -14.29 7.31 21.42
C ALA A 49 -13.66 8.70 21.61
N ALA A 50 -14.39 9.76 21.32
CA ALA A 50 -13.93 11.13 21.54
C ALA A 50 -13.70 11.42 23.05
N GLN A 51 -14.60 10.96 23.90
CA GLN A 51 -14.47 11.10 25.37
C GLN A 51 -13.23 10.37 25.87
N GLU A 52 -12.97 9.15 25.40
CA GLU A 52 -11.79 8.37 25.79
C GLU A 52 -10.50 9.06 25.32
N LEU A 53 -10.44 9.58 24.09
CA LEU A 53 -9.30 10.36 23.62
C LEU A 53 -9.05 11.60 24.48
N GLN A 54 -10.11 12.32 24.87
CA GLN A 54 -10.00 13.47 25.78
C GLN A 54 -9.46 13.05 27.16
N ALA A 55 -9.96 11.94 27.70
CA ALA A 55 -9.47 11.38 28.96
C ALA A 55 -7.99 10.96 28.91
N LEU A 56 -7.50 10.56 27.73
CA LEU A 56 -6.09 10.28 27.47
C LEU A 56 -5.24 11.56 27.29
N GLY A 57 -5.83 12.75 27.37
CA GLY A 57 -5.13 14.04 27.31
C GLY A 57 -5.01 14.64 25.93
N TYR A 58 -5.75 14.17 24.93
CA TYR A 58 -5.84 14.86 23.63
C TYR A 58 -6.71 16.11 23.76
N THR A 59 -6.16 17.26 23.38
CA THR A 59 -6.76 18.57 23.68
C THR A 59 -7.66 19.12 22.57
N ARG A 60 -7.60 18.55 21.38
CA ARG A 60 -8.30 19.06 20.19
C ARG A 60 -9.07 17.94 19.49
N VAL A 61 -10.01 17.34 20.21
CA VAL A 61 -10.86 16.24 19.73
C VAL A 61 -12.23 16.79 19.35
N HIS A 62 -12.67 16.52 18.15
CA HIS A 62 -13.94 16.97 17.58
C HIS A 62 -14.71 15.77 17.02
N LEU A 63 -16.03 15.84 17.12
CA LEU A 63 -16.90 14.90 16.42
C LEU A 63 -17.20 15.44 15.02
N LEU A 64 -17.23 14.57 14.03
CA LEU A 64 -17.78 14.89 12.72
C LEU A 64 -19.29 14.83 12.83
N ASP A 65 -19.94 15.99 12.77
CA ASP A 65 -21.40 16.09 12.89
C ASP A 65 -22.09 15.34 11.75
N GLY A 66 -23.05 14.48 12.11
CA GLY A 66 -23.71 13.58 11.17
C GLY A 66 -22.83 12.45 10.61
N GLY A 67 -21.60 12.30 11.10
CA GLY A 67 -20.71 11.18 10.79
C GLY A 67 -20.39 11.03 9.29
N LEU A 68 -20.18 9.79 8.86
CA LEU A 68 -19.83 9.49 7.48
C LEU A 68 -20.96 9.82 6.47
N ALA A 69 -22.23 9.78 6.92
CA ALA A 69 -23.37 10.15 6.08
C ALA A 69 -23.31 11.63 5.70
N ALA A 70 -23.11 12.52 6.67
CA ALA A 70 -23.00 13.95 6.42
C ALA A 70 -21.77 14.30 5.57
N TRP A 71 -20.65 13.59 5.74
CA TRP A 71 -19.48 13.74 4.85
C TRP A 71 -19.84 13.45 3.39
N ARG A 72 -20.55 12.35 3.14
CA ARG A 72 -21.03 11.98 1.80
C ARG A 72 -21.99 13.01 1.22
N ASP A 73 -22.97 13.44 2.03
CA ASP A 73 -24.00 14.41 1.61
C ASP A 73 -23.40 15.78 1.29
N ALA A 74 -22.28 16.14 1.95
CA ALA A 74 -21.50 17.33 1.65
C ALA A 74 -20.61 17.18 0.41
N GLY A 75 -20.66 16.04 -0.30
CA GLY A 75 -19.84 15.78 -1.48
C GLY A 75 -18.41 15.30 -1.16
N GLY A 76 -18.14 14.89 0.08
CA GLY A 76 -16.87 14.34 0.50
C GLY A 76 -16.60 12.98 -0.16
N GLU A 77 -15.40 12.82 -0.71
CA GLU A 77 -14.98 11.58 -1.37
C GLU A 77 -14.80 10.45 -0.37
N LEU A 78 -15.25 9.26 -0.73
CA LEU A 78 -15.12 8.04 0.07
C LEU A 78 -14.37 6.95 -0.70
N PHE A 79 -13.53 6.25 0.03
CA PHE A 79 -12.67 5.18 -0.48
C PHE A 79 -13.04 3.86 0.19
N ARG A 80 -12.75 2.76 -0.50
CA ARG A 80 -12.91 1.39 0.00
C ARG A 80 -11.57 0.73 0.23
N ASP A 81 -11.56 -0.31 1.09
CA ASP A 81 -10.38 -1.11 1.42
C ASP A 81 -9.47 -0.38 2.45
N VAL A 82 -8.31 -0.96 2.72
CA VAL A 82 -7.30 -0.43 3.66
C VAL A 82 -6.04 0.03 2.91
N ASN A 83 -5.23 0.88 3.55
CA ASN A 83 -4.01 1.45 2.96
C ASN A 83 -4.26 2.25 1.66
N VAL A 84 -5.42 2.86 1.54
CA VAL A 84 -5.83 3.59 0.34
C VAL A 84 -4.87 4.73 -0.04
N PRO A 85 -4.30 5.53 0.90
CA PRO A 85 -3.35 6.57 0.52
C PRO A 85 -2.14 6.05 -0.27
N SER A 86 -1.57 4.90 0.12
CA SER A 86 -0.45 4.30 -0.61
C SER A 86 -0.88 3.72 -1.96
N LYS A 87 -2.09 3.16 -2.03
CA LYS A 87 -2.66 2.65 -3.29
C LYS A 87 -2.90 3.80 -4.27
N SER A 88 -3.57 4.86 -3.85
CA SER A 88 -3.81 6.06 -4.66
C SER A 88 -2.51 6.70 -5.13
N PHE A 89 -1.49 6.75 -4.28
CA PHE A 89 -0.17 7.24 -4.66
C PHE A 89 0.48 6.36 -5.74
N GLY A 90 0.37 5.03 -5.62
CA GLY A 90 0.88 4.10 -6.63
C GLY A 90 0.22 4.30 -8.00
N GLU A 91 -1.11 4.45 -8.02
CA GLU A 91 -1.87 4.74 -9.26
C GLU A 91 -1.46 6.09 -9.86
N LEU A 92 -1.30 7.12 -9.05
CA LEU A 92 -0.81 8.43 -9.49
C LEU A 92 0.59 8.32 -10.12
N VAL A 93 1.51 7.60 -9.47
CA VAL A 93 2.87 7.38 -9.99
C VAL A 93 2.82 6.68 -11.34
N GLU A 94 2.03 5.61 -11.48
CA GLU A 94 1.90 4.91 -12.76
C GLU A 94 1.34 5.82 -13.85
N HIS A 95 0.30 6.57 -13.53
CA HIS A 95 -0.35 7.49 -14.49
C HIS A 95 0.62 8.60 -14.93
N GLU A 96 1.26 9.31 -13.99
CA GLU A 96 2.10 10.47 -14.28
C GLU A 96 3.47 10.09 -14.85
N ARG A 97 4.01 8.93 -14.50
CA ARG A 97 5.35 8.50 -14.89
C ARG A 97 5.35 7.44 -15.98
N HIS A 98 4.19 6.91 -16.35
CA HIS A 98 4.06 5.81 -17.32
C HIS A 98 4.99 4.65 -16.94
N THR A 99 5.00 4.29 -15.65
CA THR A 99 5.87 3.24 -15.10
C THR A 99 5.70 1.94 -15.89
N PRO A 100 6.77 1.37 -16.46
CA PRO A 100 6.67 0.16 -17.30
C PRO A 100 6.08 -1.01 -16.52
N SER A 101 5.18 -1.77 -17.14
CA SER A 101 4.61 -2.98 -16.53
C SER A 101 4.42 -4.09 -17.56
N LEU A 102 4.49 -5.35 -17.10
CA LEU A 102 4.22 -6.55 -17.90
C LEU A 102 3.12 -7.37 -17.23
N ALA A 103 2.30 -8.04 -18.05
CA ALA A 103 1.29 -8.98 -17.56
C ALA A 103 1.95 -10.27 -17.05
N ALA A 104 1.21 -11.05 -16.23
CA ALA A 104 1.72 -12.31 -15.68
C ALA A 104 2.11 -13.30 -16.79
N GLU A 105 1.32 -13.38 -17.84
CA GLU A 105 1.57 -14.25 -19.00
C GLU A 105 2.85 -13.85 -19.75
N GLU A 106 3.13 -12.55 -19.87
CA GLU A 106 4.34 -12.05 -20.51
C GLU A 106 5.57 -12.41 -19.69
N VAL A 107 5.51 -12.24 -18.35
CA VAL A 107 6.61 -12.62 -17.46
C VAL A 107 6.79 -14.14 -17.44
N LYS A 108 5.70 -14.91 -17.43
CA LYS A 108 5.76 -16.36 -17.51
C LYS A 108 6.45 -16.83 -18.80
N ALA A 109 6.11 -16.24 -19.92
CA ALA A 109 6.75 -16.57 -21.21
C ALA A 109 8.27 -16.29 -21.19
N LEU A 110 8.71 -15.20 -20.54
CA LEU A 110 10.14 -14.92 -20.37
C LEU A 110 10.83 -15.99 -19.51
N LEU A 111 10.20 -16.38 -18.39
CA LEU A 111 10.76 -17.43 -17.50
C LEU A 111 10.82 -18.80 -18.19
N ASP A 112 9.76 -19.20 -18.90
CA ASP A 112 9.69 -20.46 -19.62
C ASP A 112 10.74 -20.52 -20.76
N ALA A 113 10.97 -19.41 -21.44
CA ALA A 113 12.00 -19.27 -22.46
C ALA A 113 13.43 -19.21 -21.90
N LYS A 114 13.57 -19.20 -20.56
CA LYS A 114 14.87 -18.99 -19.88
C LYS A 114 15.58 -17.71 -20.37
N ALA A 115 14.79 -16.66 -20.64
CA ALA A 115 15.32 -15.36 -21.01
C ALA A 115 16.19 -14.79 -19.87
N ASP A 116 17.05 -13.84 -20.22
CA ASP A 116 17.85 -13.12 -19.22
C ASP A 116 16.96 -12.15 -18.42
N VAL A 117 16.36 -12.66 -17.35
CA VAL A 117 15.39 -11.96 -16.52
C VAL A 117 15.56 -12.33 -15.04
N VAL A 118 15.43 -11.33 -14.16
CA VAL A 118 15.35 -11.53 -12.71
C VAL A 118 14.02 -11.00 -12.21
N VAL A 119 13.41 -11.70 -11.25
CA VAL A 119 12.20 -11.26 -10.56
C VAL A 119 12.57 -10.87 -9.13
N LEU A 120 12.37 -9.61 -8.77
CA LEU A 120 12.68 -9.04 -7.46
C LEU A 120 11.36 -8.74 -6.72
N ASP A 121 11.16 -9.41 -5.59
CA ASP A 121 9.94 -9.27 -4.80
C ASP A 121 10.11 -8.17 -3.76
N ALA A 122 9.38 -7.07 -3.94
CA ALA A 122 9.44 -5.86 -3.12
C ALA A 122 8.67 -5.97 -1.79
N ARG A 123 8.10 -7.12 -1.48
CA ARG A 123 7.37 -7.36 -0.23
C ARG A 123 8.32 -7.60 0.94
N ARG A 124 7.75 -7.63 2.14
CA ARG A 124 8.47 -8.11 3.32
C ARG A 124 8.81 -9.58 3.16
N PHE A 125 9.86 -10.02 3.82
CA PHE A 125 10.34 -11.40 3.71
C PHE A 125 9.30 -12.44 4.14
N ASP A 126 8.50 -12.15 5.16
CA ASP A 126 7.43 -13.03 5.64
C ASP A 126 6.31 -13.24 4.59
N GLU A 127 5.95 -12.17 3.86
CA GLU A 127 4.99 -12.28 2.74
C GLU A 127 5.60 -13.11 1.57
N TYR A 128 6.87 -12.85 1.25
CA TYR A 128 7.61 -13.58 0.21
C TYR A 128 7.74 -15.07 0.55
N ALA A 129 8.09 -15.38 1.81
CA ALA A 129 8.27 -16.76 2.27
C ALA A 129 6.95 -17.57 2.27
N THR A 130 5.80 -16.90 2.44
CA THR A 130 4.49 -17.56 2.39
C THR A 130 4.14 -17.98 0.96
N MET A 131 4.40 -17.15 -0.02
CA MET A 131 4.17 -17.41 -1.44
C MET A 131 4.96 -16.44 -2.30
N SER A 132 5.63 -16.91 -3.32
CA SER A 132 6.45 -16.11 -4.23
C SER A 132 6.37 -16.62 -5.67
N ILE A 133 6.73 -15.76 -6.62
CA ILE A 133 6.90 -16.15 -8.02
C ILE A 133 8.09 -17.14 -8.10
N PRO A 134 7.98 -18.25 -8.85
CA PRO A 134 9.08 -19.20 -9.02
C PRO A 134 10.35 -18.50 -9.54
N GLY A 135 11.47 -18.77 -8.86
CA GLY A 135 12.76 -18.14 -9.18
C GLY A 135 12.92 -16.69 -8.74
N GLY A 136 11.90 -16.12 -8.06
CA GLY A 136 11.99 -14.76 -7.53
C GLY A 136 12.94 -14.64 -6.34
N THR A 137 13.51 -13.45 -6.14
CA THR A 137 14.39 -13.11 -5.04
C THR A 137 13.74 -12.05 -4.15
N SER A 138 13.76 -12.26 -2.83
CA SER A 138 13.25 -11.26 -1.87
C SER A 138 14.17 -10.05 -1.80
N VAL A 139 13.63 -8.89 -2.15
CA VAL A 139 14.30 -7.59 -2.08
C VAL A 139 13.29 -6.55 -1.63
N PRO A 140 13.12 -6.32 -0.33
CA PRO A 140 12.18 -5.31 0.17
C PRO A 140 12.30 -3.98 -0.56
N GLY A 141 11.18 -3.32 -0.83
CA GLY A 141 11.11 -2.17 -1.75
C GLY A 141 12.14 -1.07 -1.47
N ALA A 142 12.46 -0.82 -0.20
CA ALA A 142 13.48 0.15 0.19
C ALA A 142 14.91 -0.26 -0.18
N GLU A 143 15.16 -1.54 -0.46
CA GLU A 143 16.49 -2.07 -0.79
C GLU A 143 16.71 -2.23 -2.31
N LEU A 144 15.66 -2.11 -3.12
CA LEU A 144 15.72 -2.40 -4.56
C LEU A 144 16.85 -1.63 -5.26
N ALA A 145 16.91 -0.31 -5.11
CA ALA A 145 17.90 0.52 -5.80
C ALA A 145 19.34 0.23 -5.33
N LEU A 146 19.50 -0.23 -4.09
CA LEU A 146 20.81 -0.62 -3.55
C LEU A 146 21.27 -1.97 -4.10
N ARG A 147 20.36 -2.96 -4.13
CA ARG A 147 20.72 -4.36 -4.39
C ARG A 147 20.63 -4.79 -5.85
N VAL A 148 19.88 -4.05 -6.67
CA VAL A 148 19.64 -4.46 -8.07
C VAL A 148 20.93 -4.62 -8.87
N ARG A 149 21.94 -3.81 -8.62
CA ARG A 149 23.23 -3.87 -9.34
C ARG A 149 24.01 -5.16 -9.08
N ASP A 150 23.84 -5.74 -7.89
CA ASP A 150 24.46 -7.02 -7.54
C ASP A 150 23.65 -8.22 -8.06
N LEU A 151 22.33 -8.06 -8.15
CA LEU A 151 21.39 -9.11 -8.58
C LEU A 151 21.20 -9.17 -10.09
N ALA A 152 21.42 -8.06 -10.80
CA ALA A 152 21.37 -7.94 -12.24
C ALA A 152 22.55 -7.10 -12.75
N PRO A 153 23.79 -7.61 -12.66
CA PRO A 153 25.00 -6.87 -13.02
C PRO A 153 25.13 -6.60 -14.52
N ASP A 154 24.56 -7.45 -15.38
CA ASP A 154 24.51 -7.18 -16.83
C ASP A 154 23.40 -6.16 -17.10
N PRO A 155 23.70 -5.04 -17.77
CA PRO A 155 22.71 -4.00 -18.06
C PRO A 155 21.62 -4.47 -19.03
N ASN A 156 21.78 -5.60 -19.70
CA ASN A 156 20.76 -6.18 -20.58
C ASN A 156 19.80 -7.09 -19.83
N THR A 157 20.14 -7.57 -18.63
CA THR A 157 19.24 -8.38 -17.80
C THR A 157 17.96 -7.59 -17.49
N ARG A 158 16.82 -8.14 -17.84
CA ARG A 158 15.51 -7.53 -17.52
C ARG A 158 15.20 -7.71 -16.05
N VAL A 159 14.78 -6.65 -15.40
CA VAL A 159 14.38 -6.66 -13.98
C VAL A 159 12.86 -6.53 -13.86
N ILE A 160 12.21 -7.53 -13.29
CA ILE A 160 10.77 -7.51 -12.99
C ILE A 160 10.59 -7.28 -11.50
N VAL A 161 9.89 -6.22 -11.13
CA VAL A 161 9.55 -5.95 -9.72
C VAL A 161 8.18 -6.51 -9.40
N ASN A 162 8.12 -7.43 -8.44
CA ASN A 162 6.89 -8.06 -7.96
C ASN A 162 6.46 -7.49 -6.61
N CYS A 163 5.15 -7.59 -6.32
CA CYS A 163 4.58 -7.45 -4.98
C CYS A 163 3.30 -8.31 -4.86
N ALA A 164 2.49 -8.13 -3.83
CA ALA A 164 1.24 -8.87 -3.69
C ALA A 164 0.21 -8.52 -4.77
N GLY A 165 0.03 -7.23 -5.03
CA GLY A 165 -0.92 -6.72 -6.00
C GLY A 165 -0.26 -5.73 -6.95
N ARG A 166 -0.28 -4.43 -6.64
CA ARG A 166 0.08 -3.40 -7.62
C ARG A 166 1.03 -2.33 -7.09
N THR A 167 0.73 -1.72 -5.96
CA THR A 167 1.34 -0.49 -5.47
C THR A 167 2.85 -0.57 -5.30
N ARG A 168 3.36 -1.57 -4.56
CA ARG A 168 4.79 -1.70 -4.25
C ARG A 168 5.63 -2.05 -5.48
N SER A 169 5.08 -2.80 -6.43
CA SER A 169 5.78 -3.09 -7.69
C SER A 169 5.88 -1.85 -8.58
N ILE A 170 4.83 -1.05 -8.69
CA ILE A 170 4.85 0.23 -9.42
C ILE A 170 5.89 1.18 -8.80
N ILE A 171 5.78 1.45 -7.50
CA ILE A 171 6.68 2.37 -6.79
C ILE A 171 8.13 1.87 -6.85
N GLY A 172 8.35 0.56 -6.64
CA GLY A 172 9.68 -0.05 -6.72
C GLY A 172 10.29 0.07 -8.12
N THR A 173 9.53 -0.23 -9.16
CA THR A 173 9.97 -0.07 -10.55
C THR A 173 10.32 1.38 -10.85
N GLN A 174 9.44 2.32 -10.47
CA GLN A 174 9.72 3.74 -10.69
C GLN A 174 10.94 4.22 -9.90
N SER A 175 11.19 3.67 -8.72
CA SER A 175 12.40 3.96 -7.94
C SER A 175 13.67 3.51 -8.67
N LEU A 176 13.65 2.37 -9.35
CA LEU A 176 14.76 1.91 -10.18
C LEU A 176 14.99 2.82 -11.39
N VAL A 177 13.91 3.22 -12.07
CA VAL A 177 13.98 4.21 -13.16
C VAL A 177 14.60 5.52 -12.67
N ASN A 178 14.13 6.04 -11.55
CA ASN A 178 14.64 7.30 -10.96
C ASN A 178 16.10 7.18 -10.50
N ALA A 179 16.54 6.00 -10.07
CA ALA A 179 17.93 5.73 -9.70
C ALA A 179 18.88 5.58 -10.91
N GLY A 180 18.35 5.67 -12.14
CA GLY A 180 19.14 5.56 -13.36
C GLY A 180 19.74 4.17 -13.56
N ILE A 181 19.02 3.11 -13.17
CA ILE A 181 19.46 1.74 -13.42
C ILE A 181 19.41 1.49 -14.94
N PRO A 182 20.52 0.98 -15.54
CA PRO A 182 20.59 0.80 -16.99
C PRO A 182 19.72 -0.35 -17.50
N ASN A 183 19.36 -1.28 -16.65
CA ASN A 183 18.57 -2.46 -16.98
C ASN A 183 17.16 -2.09 -17.47
N PRO A 184 16.58 -2.84 -18.42
CA PRO A 184 15.14 -2.76 -18.70
C PRO A 184 14.34 -3.18 -17.47
N VAL A 185 13.55 -2.27 -16.89
CA VAL A 185 12.77 -2.53 -15.67
C VAL A 185 11.28 -2.54 -15.96
N ALA A 186 10.50 -3.39 -15.31
CA ALA A 186 9.05 -3.40 -15.38
C ALA A 186 8.40 -3.92 -14.09
N ALA A 187 7.24 -3.39 -13.73
CA ALA A 187 6.40 -3.94 -12.67
C ALA A 187 5.65 -5.19 -13.15
N LEU A 188 5.53 -6.23 -12.35
CA LEU A 188 4.58 -7.31 -12.59
C LEU A 188 3.17 -6.77 -12.31
N ARG A 189 2.35 -6.69 -13.36
CA ARG A 189 0.97 -6.21 -13.28
C ARG A 189 0.15 -7.13 -12.39
N ASN A 190 -0.53 -6.55 -11.39
CA ASN A 190 -1.31 -7.25 -10.38
C ASN A 190 -0.51 -8.23 -9.50
N GLY A 191 0.82 -8.21 -9.57
CA GLY A 191 1.71 -8.92 -8.67
C GLY A 191 1.44 -10.41 -8.55
N THR A 192 1.67 -10.97 -7.35
CA THR A 192 1.45 -12.39 -7.04
C THR A 192 -0.03 -12.81 -7.19
N ILE A 193 -0.98 -11.91 -6.93
CA ILE A 193 -2.41 -12.16 -7.15
C ILE A 193 -2.68 -12.35 -8.65
N GLY A 194 -2.18 -11.45 -9.49
CA GLY A 194 -2.31 -11.57 -10.95
C GLY A 194 -1.64 -12.83 -11.49
N TRP A 195 -0.50 -13.21 -10.95
CA TRP A 195 0.20 -14.44 -11.29
C TRP A 195 -0.64 -15.69 -11.04
N LEU A 196 -1.27 -15.76 -9.85
CA LEU A 196 -2.16 -16.89 -9.50
C LEU A 196 -3.41 -16.95 -10.38
N LEU A 197 -4.00 -15.81 -10.69
CA LEU A 197 -5.22 -15.76 -11.52
C LEU A 197 -4.94 -16.10 -12.98
N ALA A 198 -3.71 -15.95 -13.43
CA ALA A 198 -3.28 -16.32 -14.79
C ALA A 198 -2.95 -17.84 -14.93
N GLY A 199 -2.97 -18.62 -13.83
CA GLY A 199 -2.65 -20.05 -13.83
C GLY A 199 -1.16 -20.33 -13.73
#